data_f7efd891e8b461feec8f3ea8294b0e01
#
_entry.id   f7efd891e8b461feec8f3ea8294b0e01
#
_cell.length_a   1.000
_cell.length_b   1.000
_cell.length_c   1.000
_cell.angle_alpha   90.00
_cell.angle_beta   90.00
_cell.angle_gamma   90.00
#
_symmetry.space_group_name_H-M   'P 1'
#
loop_
_entity.id
_entity.type
_entity.pdbx_description
1 polymer ?
#
loop_
_entity_poly.entity_id
_entity_poly.type
_entity_poly.pdbx_seq_one_letter_code
_entity_poly.pdbx_strand_id
1 'polypeptide(L)'
;MSDAGNSASDSAGQGAKTLGQGSKLIVDVGPAAVFMLTYNLAKPFTDAAIYWATGIFMAATALAVIWAVFVQKRTPPMLIVTFVIVTAFGAMTIYFQNPVFAYVKPTIINLIFAFAILVSYSLGFNVWRYLFGTIYQMPERAWFILAVRWALFFMVLAGTNELLWRHIGDPAVPETLRWFDTFSISETFWANFRFWGTYAMFAIFVALNIPITLKYASEPDEGGDGEASQAAE
;
A
#
# COMPACT_ATOMS: atom_id res chain seq x y z
N MET A 1 43.30 31.84 18.09
CA MET A 1 43.45 30.46 17.54
C MET A 1 42.33 29.55 18.10
N SER A 2 41.08 29.82 17.77
CA SER A 2 39.94 29.07 18.34
C SER A 2 38.82 28.70 17.36
N ASP A 3 38.99 28.93 16.04
CA ASP A 3 37.94 28.67 15.04
C ASP A 3 38.10 27.37 14.23
N ALA A 4 39.22 26.69 14.32
CA ALA A 4 39.46 25.48 13.54
C ALA A 4 38.83 24.18 14.13
N GLY A 5 38.45 24.21 15.43
CA GLY A 5 37.88 23.03 16.12
C GLY A 5 36.42 22.86 15.90
N ASN A 6 35.67 23.94 15.60
CA ASN A 6 34.22 23.88 15.48
C ASN A 6 33.74 23.44 14.09
N SER A 7 34.50 23.72 13.04
CA SER A 7 34.15 23.32 11.68
C SER A 7 34.33 21.82 11.42
N ALA A 8 35.28 21.17 12.12
CA ALA A 8 35.53 19.72 11.97
C ALA A 8 34.44 18.87 12.66
N SER A 9 33.88 19.33 13.79
CA SER A 9 32.82 18.64 14.51
C SER A 9 31.47 18.75 13.77
N ASP A 10 31.22 19.89 13.13
CA ASP A 10 29.99 20.08 12.35
C ASP A 10 29.99 19.28 11.05
N SER A 11 31.13 19.19 10.38
CA SER A 11 31.25 18.37 9.15
C SER A 11 31.16 16.87 9.44
N ALA A 12 31.68 16.38 10.56
CA ALA A 12 31.55 14.99 10.99
C ALA A 12 30.10 14.65 11.39
N GLY A 13 29.41 15.57 12.06
CA GLY A 13 27.99 15.40 12.43
C GLY A 13 27.03 15.43 11.24
N GLN A 14 27.33 16.24 10.23
CA GLN A 14 26.55 16.26 8.99
C GLN A 14 26.79 15.02 8.13
N GLY A 15 28.02 14.52 8.04
CA GLY A 15 28.36 13.28 7.34
C GLY A 15 27.69 12.05 7.94
N ALA A 16 27.63 11.95 9.26
CA ALA A 16 26.95 10.84 9.95
C ALA A 16 25.41 10.90 9.78
N LYS A 17 24.81 12.10 9.75
CA LYS A 17 23.38 12.28 9.45
C LYS A 17 23.04 11.93 8.02
N THR A 18 23.85 12.32 7.05
CA THR A 18 23.62 12.02 5.62
C THR A 18 23.80 10.53 5.31
N LEU A 19 24.77 9.85 5.91
CA LEU A 19 24.93 8.39 5.82
C LEU A 19 23.72 7.65 6.41
N GLY A 20 23.17 8.12 7.52
CA GLY A 20 21.96 7.53 8.11
C GLY A 20 20.71 7.72 7.25
N GLN A 21 20.57 8.86 6.56
CA GLN A 21 19.47 9.12 5.63
C GLN A 21 19.60 8.30 4.35
N GLY A 22 20.81 8.22 3.78
CA GLY A 22 21.09 7.40 2.60
C GLY A 22 20.80 5.91 2.84
N SER A 23 21.22 5.38 3.98
CA SER A 23 20.91 4.00 4.37
C SER A 23 19.40 3.73 4.49
N LYS A 24 18.62 4.67 5.01
CA LYS A 24 17.16 4.55 5.07
C LYS A 24 16.55 4.53 3.67
N LEU A 25 16.97 5.45 2.80
CA LEU A 25 16.50 5.52 1.43
C LEU A 25 16.78 4.23 0.64
N ILE A 26 17.98 3.68 0.78
CA ILE A 26 18.37 2.41 0.13
C ILE A 26 17.47 1.27 0.61
N VAL A 27 17.17 1.20 1.89
CA VAL A 27 16.30 0.16 2.45
C VAL A 27 14.86 0.31 1.97
N ASP A 28 14.36 1.53 1.85
CA ASP A 28 12.97 1.80 1.49
C ASP A 28 12.73 1.69 -0.03
N VAL A 29 13.68 2.09 -0.87
CA VAL A 29 13.56 2.14 -2.34
C VAL A 29 14.32 1.01 -3.03
N GLY A 30 15.36 0.48 -2.40
CA GLY A 30 16.25 -0.55 -2.95
C GLY A 30 15.52 -1.76 -3.52
N PRO A 31 14.56 -2.37 -2.81
CA PRO A 31 13.81 -3.52 -3.32
C PRO A 31 13.11 -3.23 -4.66
N ALA A 32 12.50 -2.05 -4.81
CA ALA A 32 11.83 -1.66 -6.05
C ALA A 32 12.84 -1.48 -7.21
N ALA A 33 14.00 -0.90 -6.93
CA ALA A 33 15.08 -0.79 -7.91
C ALA A 33 15.59 -2.16 -8.36
N VAL A 34 15.76 -3.10 -7.42
CA VAL A 34 16.17 -4.48 -7.72
C VAL A 34 15.13 -5.18 -8.60
N PHE A 35 13.83 -5.01 -8.33
CA PHE A 35 12.76 -5.54 -9.18
C PHE A 35 12.88 -5.02 -10.62
N MET A 36 12.99 -3.70 -10.79
CA MET A 36 13.08 -3.06 -12.11
C MET A 36 14.32 -3.52 -12.88
N LEU A 37 15.46 -3.60 -12.22
CA LEU A 37 16.70 -4.10 -12.83
C LEU A 37 16.55 -5.56 -13.25
N THR A 38 16.07 -6.43 -12.37
CA THR A 38 15.90 -7.86 -12.67
C THR A 38 14.93 -8.07 -13.82
N TYR A 39 13.78 -7.36 -13.82
CA TYR A 39 12.79 -7.47 -14.88
C TYR A 39 13.37 -7.07 -16.23
N ASN A 40 14.02 -5.91 -16.31
CA ASN A 40 14.58 -5.40 -17.57
C ASN A 40 15.74 -6.24 -18.08
N LEU A 41 16.57 -6.78 -17.19
CA LEU A 41 17.67 -7.67 -17.57
C LEU A 41 17.19 -9.05 -18.01
N ALA A 42 16.16 -9.59 -17.37
CA ALA A 42 15.67 -10.93 -17.68
C ALA A 42 14.73 -10.96 -18.90
N LYS A 43 13.97 -9.89 -19.15
CA LYS A 43 12.97 -9.83 -20.22
C LYS A 43 13.48 -10.18 -21.62
N PRO A 44 14.70 -9.76 -22.05
CA PRO A 44 15.23 -10.15 -23.36
C PRO A 44 15.55 -11.65 -23.49
N PHE A 45 15.71 -12.37 -22.38
CA PHE A 45 16.17 -13.75 -22.35
C PHE A 45 15.07 -14.76 -22.01
N THR A 46 13.95 -14.31 -21.41
CA THR A 46 12.87 -15.22 -20.97
C THR A 46 11.54 -14.51 -20.81
N ASP A 47 10.47 -15.18 -21.23
CA ASP A 47 9.09 -14.76 -20.98
C ASP A 47 8.71 -14.89 -19.49
N ALA A 48 9.48 -15.67 -18.73
CA ALA A 48 9.32 -15.83 -17.28
C ALA A 48 9.96 -14.71 -16.44
N ALA A 49 10.46 -13.63 -17.07
CA ALA A 49 11.16 -12.51 -16.40
C ALA A 49 10.38 -11.93 -15.22
N ILE A 50 9.04 -11.86 -15.33
CA ILE A 50 8.18 -11.35 -14.26
C ILE A 50 8.23 -12.22 -12.99
N TYR A 51 8.30 -13.56 -13.14
CA TYR A 51 8.37 -14.47 -12.00
C TYR A 51 9.73 -14.37 -11.29
N TRP A 52 10.82 -14.27 -12.04
CA TRP A 52 12.16 -14.06 -11.51
C TRP A 52 12.27 -12.72 -10.79
N ALA A 53 11.80 -11.64 -11.42
CA ALA A 53 11.79 -10.31 -10.81
C ALA A 53 10.94 -10.28 -9.53
N THR A 54 9.77 -10.94 -9.53
CA THR A 54 8.91 -11.03 -8.35
C THR A 54 9.58 -11.79 -7.21
N GLY A 55 10.18 -12.96 -7.49
CA GLY A 55 10.87 -13.75 -6.47
C GLY A 55 12.06 -13.00 -5.84
N ILE A 56 12.87 -12.34 -6.65
CA ILE A 56 14.01 -11.53 -6.20
C ILE A 56 13.51 -10.30 -5.42
N PHE A 57 12.42 -9.67 -5.85
CA PHE A 57 11.80 -8.55 -5.13
C PHE A 57 11.30 -8.96 -3.74
N MET A 58 10.66 -10.13 -3.63
CA MET A 58 10.23 -10.68 -2.34
C MET A 58 11.42 -10.88 -1.41
N ALA A 59 12.50 -11.50 -1.90
CA ALA A 59 13.71 -11.71 -1.13
C ALA A 59 14.39 -10.38 -0.71
N ALA A 60 14.51 -9.44 -1.64
CA ALA A 60 15.08 -8.12 -1.38
C ALA A 60 14.27 -7.33 -0.34
N THR A 61 12.93 -7.39 -0.43
CA THR A 61 12.05 -6.72 0.54
C THR A 61 12.15 -7.37 1.91
N ALA A 62 12.23 -8.71 1.99
CA ALA A 62 12.45 -9.42 3.24
C ALA A 62 13.78 -8.99 3.91
N LEU A 63 14.88 -8.96 3.14
CA LEU A 63 16.17 -8.52 3.63
C LEU A 63 16.15 -7.05 4.09
N ALA A 64 15.45 -6.17 3.35
CA ALA A 64 15.28 -4.77 3.72
C ALA A 64 14.53 -4.62 5.05
N VAL A 65 13.45 -5.39 5.27
CA VAL A 65 12.71 -5.40 6.55
C VAL A 65 13.60 -5.90 7.68
N ILE A 66 14.30 -7.02 7.48
CA ILE A 66 15.22 -7.58 8.47
C ILE A 66 16.29 -6.55 8.84
N TRP A 67 16.91 -5.93 7.86
CA TRP A 67 17.91 -4.88 8.08
C TRP A 67 17.35 -3.68 8.85
N ALA A 68 16.16 -3.18 8.46
CA ALA A 68 15.50 -2.08 9.15
C ALA A 68 15.22 -2.39 10.62
N VAL A 69 14.68 -3.57 10.91
CA VAL A 69 14.30 -3.97 12.27
C VAL A 69 15.52 -4.27 13.13
N PHE A 70 16.46 -5.09 12.64
CA PHE A 70 17.57 -5.59 13.48
C PHE A 70 18.76 -4.64 13.51
N VAL A 71 19.10 -3.96 12.40
CA VAL A 71 20.27 -3.09 12.32
C VAL A 71 19.91 -1.63 12.58
N GLN A 72 18.89 -1.11 11.91
CA GLN A 72 18.49 0.29 12.09
C GLN A 72 17.58 0.50 13.30
N LYS A 73 17.14 -0.59 13.95
CA LYS A 73 16.25 -0.55 15.12
C LYS A 73 14.98 0.29 14.89
N ARG A 74 14.45 0.27 13.66
CA ARG A 74 13.22 0.98 13.29
C ARG A 74 12.21 0.00 12.67
N THR A 75 10.93 0.30 12.85
CA THR A 75 9.82 -0.44 12.25
C THR A 75 9.14 0.44 11.22
N PRO A 76 9.63 0.51 9.96
CA PRO A 76 9.02 1.36 8.93
C PRO A 76 7.68 0.74 8.50
N PRO A 77 6.53 1.38 8.82
CA PRO A 77 5.22 0.78 8.59
C PRO A 77 4.95 0.49 7.12
N MET A 78 5.35 1.42 6.24
CA MET A 78 5.15 1.24 4.80
C MET A 78 5.96 0.08 4.23
N LEU A 79 7.19 -0.13 4.70
CA LEU A 79 8.04 -1.24 4.25
C LEU A 79 7.48 -2.60 4.70
N ILE A 80 6.96 -2.67 5.93
CA ILE A 80 6.32 -3.88 6.46
C ILE A 80 5.06 -4.22 5.68
N VAL A 81 4.20 -3.23 5.42
CA VAL A 81 2.99 -3.41 4.60
C VAL A 81 3.36 -3.84 3.18
N THR A 82 4.36 -3.20 2.57
CA THR A 82 4.88 -3.60 1.25
C THR A 82 5.36 -5.05 1.27
N PHE A 83 6.12 -5.46 2.28
CA PHE A 83 6.60 -6.83 2.42
C PHE A 83 5.45 -7.84 2.50
N VAL A 84 4.45 -7.58 3.33
CA VAL A 84 3.28 -8.47 3.46
C VAL A 84 2.53 -8.58 2.13
N ILE A 85 2.25 -7.45 1.49
CA ILE A 85 1.56 -7.40 0.20
C ILE A 85 2.36 -8.13 -0.88
N VAL A 86 3.63 -7.80 -1.04
CA VAL A 86 4.50 -8.38 -2.07
C VAL A 86 4.66 -9.88 -1.86
N THR A 87 4.82 -10.33 -0.61
CA THR A 87 4.96 -11.75 -0.29
C THR A 87 3.66 -12.50 -0.58
N ALA A 88 2.53 -11.98 -0.14
CA ALA A 88 1.23 -12.61 -0.40
C ALA A 88 0.95 -12.72 -1.90
N PHE A 89 1.09 -11.62 -2.65
CA PHE A 89 0.76 -11.60 -4.08
C PHE A 89 1.84 -12.23 -4.95
N GLY A 90 3.10 -12.10 -4.58
CA GLY A 90 4.21 -12.75 -5.26
C GLY A 90 4.09 -14.27 -5.14
N ALA A 91 3.87 -14.80 -3.94
CA ALA A 91 3.64 -16.22 -3.72
C ALA A 91 2.42 -16.74 -4.52
N MET A 92 1.31 -16.00 -4.48
CA MET A 92 0.12 -16.32 -5.27
C MET A 92 0.41 -16.33 -6.78
N THR A 93 1.18 -15.37 -7.28
CA THR A 93 1.54 -15.29 -8.71
C THR A 93 2.38 -16.49 -9.15
N ILE A 94 3.30 -16.94 -8.29
CA ILE A 94 4.17 -18.09 -8.57
C ILE A 94 3.39 -19.41 -8.47
N TYR A 95 2.49 -19.54 -7.50
CA TYR A 95 1.77 -20.77 -7.22
C TYR A 95 0.62 -21.04 -8.19
N PHE A 96 -0.17 -20.00 -8.51
CA PHE A 96 -1.35 -20.15 -9.37
C PHE A 96 -1.05 -19.78 -10.82
N GLN A 97 -0.72 -20.77 -11.63
CA GLN A 97 -0.51 -20.62 -13.08
C GLN A 97 -1.80 -20.79 -13.90
N ASN A 98 -2.98 -20.77 -13.27
CA ASN A 98 -4.28 -20.93 -13.92
C ASN A 98 -4.78 -19.60 -14.49
N PRO A 99 -5.23 -19.53 -15.78
CA PRO A 99 -5.76 -18.31 -16.39
C PRO A 99 -6.93 -17.68 -15.60
N VAL A 100 -7.85 -18.49 -15.06
CA VAL A 100 -8.98 -18.02 -14.25
C VAL A 100 -8.50 -17.27 -13.00
N PHE A 101 -7.36 -17.66 -12.48
CA PHE A 101 -6.78 -16.98 -11.31
C PHE A 101 -6.43 -15.51 -11.60
N ALA A 102 -6.05 -15.18 -12.84
CA ALA A 102 -5.80 -13.79 -13.23
C ALA A 102 -7.04 -12.90 -13.05
N TYR A 103 -8.23 -13.48 -13.29
CA TYR A 103 -9.52 -12.77 -13.11
C TYR A 103 -9.94 -12.66 -11.66
N VAL A 104 -9.68 -13.69 -10.84
CA VAL A 104 -10.02 -13.72 -9.41
C VAL A 104 -9.09 -12.86 -8.56
N LYS A 105 -7.85 -12.69 -9.01
CA LYS A 105 -6.79 -11.97 -8.26
C LYS A 105 -7.21 -10.61 -7.71
N PRO A 106 -7.88 -9.71 -8.47
CA PRO A 106 -8.33 -8.43 -7.91
C PRO A 106 -9.35 -8.58 -6.79
N THR A 107 -10.25 -9.57 -6.86
CA THR A 107 -11.20 -9.87 -5.78
C THR A 107 -10.46 -10.19 -4.49
N ILE A 108 -9.51 -11.12 -4.56
CA ILE A 108 -8.73 -11.57 -3.40
C ILE A 108 -7.96 -10.40 -2.80
N ILE A 109 -7.31 -9.58 -3.63
CA ILE A 109 -6.56 -8.39 -3.21
C ILE A 109 -7.45 -7.44 -2.41
N ASN A 110 -8.60 -7.07 -2.99
CA ASN A 110 -9.50 -6.13 -2.37
C ASN A 110 -10.10 -6.69 -1.06
N LEU A 111 -10.43 -7.97 -1.02
CA LEU A 111 -10.89 -8.62 0.22
C LEU A 111 -9.82 -8.63 1.30
N ILE A 112 -8.56 -8.93 0.95
CA ILE A 112 -7.45 -8.86 1.93
C ILE A 112 -7.33 -7.45 2.51
N PHE A 113 -7.40 -6.39 1.69
CA PHE A 113 -7.37 -5.02 2.19
C PHE A 113 -8.57 -4.70 3.09
N ALA A 114 -9.78 -5.08 2.66
CA ALA A 114 -10.98 -4.86 3.47
C ALA A 114 -10.87 -5.57 4.83
N PHE A 115 -10.51 -6.85 4.84
CA PHE A 115 -10.35 -7.62 6.07
C PHE A 115 -9.19 -7.12 6.93
N ALA A 116 -8.05 -6.75 6.35
CA ALA A 116 -6.93 -6.20 7.10
C ALA A 116 -7.33 -4.93 7.86
N ILE A 117 -8.12 -4.05 7.24
CA ILE A 117 -8.63 -2.84 7.89
C ILE A 117 -9.60 -3.20 9.03
N LEU A 118 -10.58 -4.07 8.79
CA LEU A 118 -11.58 -4.42 9.78
C LEU A 118 -10.99 -5.21 10.95
N VAL A 119 -10.13 -6.18 10.66
CA VAL A 119 -9.49 -7.00 11.69
C VAL A 119 -8.52 -6.16 12.53
N SER A 120 -7.73 -5.28 11.91
CA SER A 120 -6.83 -4.40 12.66
C SER A 120 -7.59 -3.54 13.66
N TYR A 121 -8.74 -3.02 13.24
CA TYR A 121 -9.60 -2.23 14.12
C TYR A 121 -10.18 -3.06 15.27
N SER A 122 -10.62 -4.29 14.99
CA SER A 122 -11.13 -5.22 16.02
C SER A 122 -10.09 -5.59 17.06
N LEU A 123 -8.81 -5.56 16.67
CA LEU A 123 -7.66 -5.80 17.57
C LEU A 123 -7.20 -4.53 18.32
N GLY A 124 -7.97 -3.44 18.25
CA GLY A 124 -7.63 -2.16 18.88
C GLY A 124 -6.54 -1.36 18.15
N PHE A 125 -6.24 -1.72 16.91
CA PHE A 125 -5.22 -1.09 16.09
C PHE A 125 -5.83 -0.56 14.79
N ASN A 126 -5.72 0.73 14.53
CA ASN A 126 -6.22 1.32 13.28
C ASN A 126 -5.08 1.43 12.26
N VAL A 127 -5.10 0.57 11.23
CA VAL A 127 -4.06 0.51 10.20
C VAL A 127 -3.95 1.83 9.43
N TRP A 128 -5.05 2.55 9.20
CA TRP A 128 -5.03 3.86 8.54
C TRP A 128 -4.31 4.91 9.38
N ARG A 129 -4.58 4.95 10.68
CA ARG A 129 -3.86 5.82 11.59
C ARG A 129 -2.37 5.45 11.66
N TYR A 130 -2.06 4.17 11.66
CA TYR A 130 -0.68 3.70 11.67
C TYR A 130 0.08 4.15 10.41
N LEU A 131 -0.54 4.08 9.24
CA LEU A 131 0.07 4.44 7.97
C LEU A 131 0.16 5.96 7.77
N PHE A 132 -0.89 6.70 8.11
CA PHE A 132 -1.05 8.10 7.76
C PHE A 132 -1.06 9.07 8.94
N GLY A 133 -1.00 8.58 10.18
CA GLY A 133 -1.03 9.39 11.39
C GLY A 133 0.16 10.32 11.57
N THR A 134 1.26 10.09 10.83
CA THR A 134 2.40 11.01 10.77
C THR A 134 2.17 12.18 9.82
N ILE A 135 1.21 12.05 8.89
CA ILE A 135 0.89 13.05 7.87
C ILE A 135 -0.34 13.87 8.28
N TYR A 136 -1.34 13.19 8.86
CA TYR A 136 -2.61 13.79 9.25
C TYR A 136 -2.85 13.59 10.75
N GLN A 137 -3.16 14.69 11.44
CA GLN A 137 -3.64 14.65 12.81
C GLN A 137 -5.16 14.77 12.79
N MET A 138 -5.84 13.69 13.15
CA MET A 138 -7.30 13.62 13.15
C MET A 138 -7.80 12.91 14.42
N PRO A 139 -9.00 13.27 14.93
CA PRO A 139 -9.60 12.58 16.07
C PRO A 139 -9.90 11.11 15.74
N GLU A 140 -9.93 10.25 16.76
CA GLU A 140 -10.19 8.80 16.64
C GLU A 140 -11.46 8.49 15.84
N ARG A 141 -12.50 9.30 16.02
CA ARG A 141 -13.76 9.14 15.28
C ARG A 141 -13.58 9.28 13.77
N ALA A 142 -12.73 10.22 13.32
CA ALA A 142 -12.45 10.42 11.90
C ALA A 142 -11.66 9.25 11.32
N TRP A 143 -10.68 8.73 12.06
CA TRP A 143 -9.93 7.55 11.68
C TRP A 143 -10.83 6.31 11.56
N PHE A 144 -11.80 6.15 12.46
CA PHE A 144 -12.78 5.06 12.37
C PHE A 144 -13.65 5.18 11.11
N ILE A 145 -14.25 6.36 10.88
CA ILE A 145 -15.08 6.59 9.69
C ILE A 145 -14.31 6.33 8.42
N LEU A 146 -13.07 6.80 8.35
CA LEU A 146 -12.20 6.59 7.19
C LEU A 146 -11.90 5.11 6.98
N ALA A 147 -11.53 4.39 8.03
CA ALA A 147 -11.25 2.95 7.96
C ALA A 147 -12.46 2.15 7.45
N VAL A 148 -13.65 2.40 8.02
CA VAL A 148 -14.89 1.70 7.58
C VAL A 148 -15.23 2.01 6.13
N ARG A 149 -15.12 3.26 5.70
CA ARG A 149 -15.40 3.66 4.31
C ARG A 149 -14.44 2.97 3.33
N TRP A 150 -13.14 2.94 3.65
CA TRP A 150 -12.16 2.24 2.82
C TRP A 150 -12.40 0.73 2.77
N ALA A 151 -12.72 0.11 3.89
CA ALA A 151 -13.07 -1.31 3.92
C ALA A 151 -14.29 -1.62 3.05
N LEU A 152 -15.35 -0.81 3.16
CA LEU A 152 -16.54 -0.93 2.31
C LEU A 152 -16.21 -0.71 0.82
N PHE A 153 -15.38 0.27 0.51
CA PHE A 153 -14.97 0.53 -0.87
C PHE A 153 -14.20 -0.66 -1.46
N PHE A 154 -13.28 -1.26 -0.72
CA PHE A 154 -12.59 -2.46 -1.17
C PHE A 154 -13.55 -3.65 -1.34
N MET A 155 -14.56 -3.80 -0.47
CA MET A 155 -15.60 -4.82 -0.66
C MET A 155 -16.44 -4.57 -1.93
N VAL A 156 -16.76 -3.31 -2.23
CA VAL A 156 -17.46 -2.95 -3.48
C VAL A 156 -16.60 -3.26 -4.69
N LEU A 157 -15.30 -2.93 -4.66
CA LEU A 157 -14.37 -3.27 -5.75
C LEU A 157 -14.26 -4.80 -5.93
N ALA A 158 -14.17 -5.55 -4.83
CA ALA A 158 -14.14 -7.02 -4.87
C ALA A 158 -15.41 -7.59 -5.49
N GLY A 159 -16.58 -7.15 -5.02
CA GLY A 159 -17.89 -7.58 -5.54
C GLY A 159 -18.09 -7.22 -7.00
N THR A 160 -17.67 -6.02 -7.41
CA THR A 160 -17.74 -5.59 -8.82
C THR A 160 -16.84 -6.46 -9.69
N ASN A 161 -15.59 -6.72 -9.28
CA ASN A 161 -14.72 -7.62 -10.03
C ASN A 161 -15.27 -9.03 -10.09
N GLU A 162 -15.80 -9.56 -8.97
CA GLU A 162 -16.39 -10.90 -8.89
C GLU A 162 -17.58 -11.04 -9.84
N LEU A 163 -18.44 -10.03 -9.88
CA LEU A 163 -19.56 -9.96 -10.83
C LEU A 163 -19.07 -9.98 -12.29
N LEU A 164 -18.08 -9.16 -12.62
CA LEU A 164 -17.65 -9.02 -14.00
C LEU A 164 -16.89 -10.23 -14.52
N TRP A 165 -15.88 -10.73 -13.78
CA TRP A 165 -15.07 -11.81 -14.30
C TRP A 165 -15.84 -13.12 -14.49
N ARG A 166 -16.83 -13.41 -13.62
CA ARG A 166 -17.66 -14.61 -13.75
C ARG A 166 -18.54 -14.60 -15.01
N HIS A 167 -18.79 -13.43 -15.58
CA HIS A 167 -19.59 -13.27 -16.78
C HIS A 167 -18.75 -13.02 -18.05
N ILE A 168 -17.44 -13.24 -18.00
CA ILE A 168 -16.61 -13.30 -19.21
C ILE A 168 -17.02 -14.55 -20.00
N GLY A 169 -17.25 -14.34 -21.31
CA GLY A 169 -17.70 -15.41 -22.20
C GLY A 169 -16.65 -16.52 -22.39
N ASP A 170 -17.15 -17.73 -22.71
CA ASP A 170 -16.32 -18.87 -23.09
C ASP A 170 -15.41 -18.50 -24.32
N PRO A 171 -14.16 -19.01 -24.42
CA PRO A 171 -13.57 -20.07 -23.58
C PRO A 171 -12.83 -19.55 -22.33
N ALA A 172 -12.81 -18.26 -22.06
CA ALA A 172 -11.99 -17.66 -20.99
C ALA A 172 -12.46 -18.11 -19.59
N VAL A 173 -13.77 -18.13 -19.36
CA VAL A 173 -14.37 -18.57 -18.10
C VAL A 173 -15.45 -19.59 -18.34
N PRO A 174 -15.36 -20.80 -17.71
CA PRO A 174 -16.40 -21.83 -17.82
C PRO A 174 -17.78 -21.33 -17.36
N GLU A 175 -18.82 -21.72 -18.06
CA GLU A 175 -20.21 -21.34 -17.74
C GLU A 175 -20.63 -21.77 -16.32
N THR A 176 -20.09 -22.87 -15.83
CA THR A 176 -20.34 -23.38 -14.47
C THR A 176 -19.93 -22.40 -13.35
N LEU A 177 -19.11 -21.41 -13.65
CA LEU A 177 -18.67 -20.39 -12.70
C LEU A 177 -19.54 -19.12 -12.73
N ARG A 178 -20.48 -19.02 -13.67
CA ARG A 178 -21.42 -17.89 -13.76
C ARG A 178 -22.44 -17.93 -12.63
N TRP A 179 -22.83 -16.78 -12.15
CA TRP A 179 -23.92 -16.68 -11.17
C TRP A 179 -25.31 -16.70 -11.85
N PHE A 180 -25.38 -16.19 -13.09
CA PHE A 180 -26.60 -16.14 -13.90
C PHE A 180 -26.23 -15.98 -15.39
N ASP A 181 -27.14 -16.39 -16.28
CA ASP A 181 -26.91 -16.44 -17.73
C ASP A 181 -27.50 -15.22 -18.49
N THR A 182 -27.93 -14.19 -17.77
CA THR A 182 -28.64 -13.04 -18.35
C THR A 182 -27.77 -12.15 -19.21
N PHE A 183 -26.46 -12.13 -18.97
CA PHE A 183 -25.49 -11.38 -19.79
C PHE A 183 -24.11 -12.03 -19.81
N SER A 184 -23.37 -11.70 -20.84
CA SER A 184 -21.97 -12.08 -20.98
C SER A 184 -21.18 -10.88 -21.47
N ILE A 185 -19.95 -10.75 -21.02
CA ILE A 185 -19.03 -9.66 -21.38
C ILE A 185 -17.80 -10.23 -22.07
N SER A 186 -17.13 -9.42 -22.88
CA SER A 186 -15.84 -9.79 -23.45
C SER A 186 -14.72 -9.65 -22.40
N GLU A 187 -13.67 -10.45 -22.56
CA GLU A 187 -12.44 -10.30 -21.75
C GLU A 187 -11.85 -8.89 -21.90
N THR A 188 -11.90 -8.31 -23.10
CA THR A 188 -11.45 -6.94 -23.37
C THR A 188 -12.24 -5.92 -22.56
N PHE A 189 -13.58 -6.11 -22.43
CA PHE A 189 -14.39 -5.24 -21.59
C PHE A 189 -13.95 -5.32 -20.12
N TRP A 190 -13.78 -6.53 -19.60
CA TRP A 190 -13.30 -6.73 -18.23
C TRP A 190 -11.93 -6.06 -18.01
N ALA A 191 -10.97 -6.26 -18.93
CA ALA A 191 -9.63 -5.68 -18.84
C ALA A 191 -9.66 -4.15 -18.83
N ASN A 192 -10.45 -3.54 -19.72
CA ASN A 192 -10.64 -2.10 -19.78
C ASN A 192 -11.34 -1.57 -18.52
N PHE A 193 -12.38 -2.25 -18.04
CA PHE A 193 -13.05 -1.86 -16.81
C PHE A 193 -12.13 -1.98 -15.60
N ARG A 194 -11.33 -3.02 -15.52
CA ARG A 194 -10.33 -3.19 -14.45
C ARG A 194 -9.36 -2.01 -14.40
N PHE A 195 -8.96 -1.49 -15.54
CA PHE A 195 -8.06 -0.33 -15.60
C PHE A 195 -8.86 0.97 -15.41
N TRP A 196 -9.65 1.36 -16.37
CA TRP A 196 -10.32 2.66 -16.36
C TRP A 196 -11.48 2.75 -15.36
N GLY A 197 -12.31 1.73 -15.26
CA GLY A 197 -13.45 1.69 -14.35
C GLY A 197 -13.02 1.71 -12.88
N THR A 198 -12.01 0.95 -12.52
CA THR A 198 -11.47 0.94 -11.15
C THR A 198 -10.86 2.30 -10.79
N TYR A 199 -10.10 2.94 -11.69
CA TYR A 199 -9.58 4.28 -11.45
C TYR A 199 -10.69 5.33 -11.34
N ALA A 200 -11.73 5.26 -12.15
CA ALA A 200 -12.88 6.13 -12.03
C ALA A 200 -13.61 5.95 -10.69
N MET A 201 -13.87 4.72 -10.27
CA MET A 201 -14.46 4.41 -8.97
C MET A 201 -13.59 4.94 -7.83
N PHE A 202 -12.27 4.76 -7.91
CA PHE A 202 -11.32 5.26 -6.94
C PHE A 202 -11.33 6.80 -6.87
N ALA A 203 -11.31 7.48 -8.00
CA ALA A 203 -11.35 8.95 -8.06
C ALA A 203 -12.66 9.50 -7.45
N ILE A 204 -13.80 8.90 -7.77
CA ILE A 204 -15.09 9.26 -7.17
C ILE A 204 -15.06 9.03 -5.67
N PHE A 205 -14.56 7.87 -5.23
CA PHE A 205 -14.47 7.54 -3.80
C PHE A 205 -13.57 8.53 -3.05
N VAL A 206 -12.39 8.87 -3.59
CA VAL A 206 -11.49 9.85 -2.99
C VAL A 206 -12.17 11.21 -2.93
N ALA A 207 -12.82 11.67 -4.01
CA ALA A 207 -13.55 12.94 -4.03
C ALA A 207 -14.65 13.00 -2.95
N LEU A 208 -15.37 11.91 -2.73
CA LEU A 208 -16.40 11.79 -1.67
C LEU A 208 -15.81 11.80 -0.24
N ASN A 209 -14.51 11.49 -0.09
CA ASN A 209 -13.84 11.50 1.20
C ASN A 209 -13.11 12.83 1.49
N ILE A 210 -12.81 13.66 0.49
CA ILE A 210 -12.16 14.97 0.68
C ILE A 210 -12.86 15.84 1.73
N PRO A 211 -14.20 16.04 1.71
CA PRO A 211 -14.86 16.90 2.68
C PRO A 211 -14.68 16.45 4.13
N ILE A 212 -14.65 15.12 4.35
CA ILE A 212 -14.45 14.56 5.68
C ILE A 212 -13.01 14.79 6.13
N THR A 213 -12.06 14.50 5.26
CA THR A 213 -10.64 14.71 5.57
C THR A 213 -10.37 16.17 5.86
N LEU A 214 -10.89 17.10 5.06
CA LEU A 214 -10.72 18.53 5.28
C LEU A 214 -11.37 18.99 6.58
N LYS A 215 -12.60 18.53 6.89
CA LYS A 215 -13.29 18.89 8.11
C LYS A 215 -12.51 18.52 9.37
N TYR A 216 -11.91 17.34 9.40
CA TYR A 216 -11.22 16.84 10.59
C TYR A 216 -9.71 17.16 10.60
N ALA A 217 -9.09 17.44 9.46
CA ALA A 217 -7.70 17.87 9.39
C ALA A 217 -7.52 19.39 9.67
N SER A 218 -8.60 20.17 9.71
CA SER A 218 -8.57 21.64 9.87
C SER A 218 -8.73 22.10 11.31
N GLU A 219 -8.74 21.20 12.27
CA GLU A 219 -8.70 21.59 13.69
C GLU A 219 -7.26 21.38 14.21
N PRO A 220 -6.37 22.39 14.13
CA PRO A 220 -5.19 22.42 14.96
C PRO A 220 -5.68 22.51 16.41
N ASP A 221 -4.97 21.85 17.30
CA ASP A 221 -5.18 21.91 18.74
C ASP A 221 -4.87 23.36 19.22
N GLU A 222 -5.83 24.28 19.09
CA GLU A 222 -5.73 25.66 19.63
C GLU A 222 -5.92 25.70 21.16
N GLY A 223 -5.77 24.57 21.85
CA GLY A 223 -6.03 24.41 23.27
C GLY A 223 -4.82 24.48 24.20
N GLY A 224 -3.59 24.76 23.70
CA GLY A 224 -2.38 24.68 24.55
C GLY A 224 -1.77 25.99 25.06
N ASP A 225 -2.01 27.11 24.44
CA ASP A 225 -1.24 28.35 24.74
C ASP A 225 -2.01 29.44 25.51
N GLY A 226 -3.27 29.19 25.90
CA GLY A 226 -4.09 30.16 26.61
C GLY A 226 -3.96 30.16 28.13
N GLU A 227 -3.52 29.08 28.75
CA GLU A 227 -3.48 28.99 30.22
C GLU A 227 -2.14 29.42 30.85
N ALA A 228 -1.06 29.48 30.08
CA ALA A 228 0.23 29.92 30.62
C ALA A 228 0.37 31.44 30.77
N SER A 229 -0.51 32.24 30.17
CA SER A 229 -0.43 33.71 30.24
C SER A 229 -1.28 34.33 31.37
N GLN A 230 -2.18 33.59 32.00
CA GLN A 230 -3.01 34.12 33.10
C GLN A 230 -2.48 33.79 34.51
N ALA A 231 -1.38 33.05 34.64
CA ALA A 231 -0.75 32.77 35.94
C ALA A 231 0.44 33.65 36.26
N ALA A 232 0.70 34.68 35.45
CA ALA A 232 1.84 35.60 35.60
C ALA A 232 1.42 37.11 35.83
N GLU A 233 0.14 37.38 36.21
CA GLU A 233 -0.25 38.69 36.70
C GLU A 233 -0.67 38.65 38.17
#